data_34a1fa2cfbda1167bac988d449079a14
#
_entry.id   34a1fa2cfbda1167bac988d449079a14
#
_cell.length_a   1.000
_cell.length_b   1.000
_cell.length_c   1.000
_cell.angle_alpha   90.00
_cell.angle_beta   90.00
_cell.angle_gamma   90.00
#
_symmetry.space_group_name_H-M   'P 1'
#
loop_
_entity.id
_entity.type
_entity.pdbx_description
1 polymer ?
#
loop_
_entity_poly.entity_id
_entity_poly.type
_entity_poly.pdbx_seq_one_letter_code
_entity_poly.pdbx_strand_id
1 'polypeptide(L)'
;MTDKLRAQFFSVHNQLVAAADPDVAQALENERRRQNEGLELIASENFVSPAVMAAMGSVMTNKYAEGYPDRRYYGGCQFVDIGEELARERAKELFGADHANVQPHSGAQANMGVYLAVMQPGDTMLGMDLTHGGHLTHGHPLNYSGKEFEVVA
;
A
#
# COMPACT_ATOMS: atom_id res chain seq x y z
N MET A 1 4.45 3.83 21.68
CA MET A 1 4.78 2.39 21.89
C MET A 1 6.14 2.34 22.52
N THR A 2 6.30 1.55 23.60
CA THR A 2 7.58 1.46 24.32
C THR A 2 8.59 0.63 23.52
N ASP A 3 9.90 0.93 23.66
CA ASP A 3 10.98 0.17 22.98
C ASP A 3 10.94 -1.32 23.32
N LYS A 4 10.49 -1.67 24.54
CA LYS A 4 10.28 -3.04 24.96
C LYS A 4 9.24 -3.78 24.09
N LEU A 5 8.09 -3.17 23.82
CA LEU A 5 7.05 -3.78 22.97
C LEU A 5 7.52 -3.91 21.52
N ARG A 6 8.28 -2.94 21.01
CA ARG A 6 8.88 -3.00 19.69
C ARG A 6 9.86 -4.17 19.56
N ALA A 7 10.78 -4.30 20.50
CA ALA A 7 11.73 -5.41 20.52
C ALA A 7 11.05 -6.77 20.64
N GLN A 8 10.02 -6.87 21.49
CA GLN A 8 9.22 -8.08 21.64
C GLN A 8 8.48 -8.46 20.36
N PHE A 9 7.89 -7.49 19.66
CA PHE A 9 7.22 -7.74 18.38
C PHE A 9 8.17 -8.40 17.37
N PHE A 10 9.34 -7.83 17.12
CA PHE A 10 10.30 -8.40 16.18
C PHE A 10 10.81 -9.76 16.59
N SER A 11 11.07 -9.98 17.88
CA SER A 11 11.53 -11.27 18.39
C SER A 11 10.50 -12.37 18.19
N VAL A 12 9.24 -12.14 18.58
CA VAL A 12 8.17 -13.13 18.43
C VAL A 12 7.85 -13.39 16.97
N HIS A 13 7.77 -12.33 16.16
CA HIS A 13 7.49 -12.45 14.74
C HIS A 13 8.55 -13.31 14.03
N ASN A 14 9.83 -13.02 14.27
CA ASN A 14 10.92 -13.78 13.67
C ASN A 14 10.95 -15.24 14.13
N GLN A 15 10.66 -15.52 15.41
CA GLN A 15 10.56 -16.88 15.93
C GLN A 15 9.45 -17.70 15.26
N LEU A 16 8.28 -17.09 15.02
CA LEU A 16 7.17 -17.75 14.34
C LEU A 16 7.52 -18.10 12.88
N VAL A 17 8.16 -17.17 12.17
CA VAL A 17 8.62 -17.41 10.80
C VAL A 17 9.72 -18.46 10.77
N ALA A 18 10.71 -18.38 11.66
CA ALA A 18 11.84 -19.32 11.72
C ALA A 18 11.39 -20.75 12.03
N ALA A 19 10.31 -20.93 12.79
CA ALA A 19 9.75 -22.25 13.06
C ALA A 19 9.11 -22.90 11.82
N ALA A 20 8.68 -22.09 10.86
CA ALA A 20 8.06 -22.54 9.61
C ALA A 20 9.06 -22.57 8.45
N ASP A 21 9.89 -21.53 8.33
CA ASP A 21 10.85 -21.34 7.23
C ASP A 21 12.06 -20.55 7.73
N PRO A 22 13.17 -21.24 8.05
CA PRO A 22 14.40 -20.61 8.55
C PRO A 22 15.05 -19.67 7.52
N ASP A 23 14.95 -19.96 6.23
CA ASP A 23 15.57 -19.16 5.17
C ASP A 23 14.87 -17.81 5.02
N VAL A 24 13.54 -17.81 5.07
CA VAL A 24 12.75 -16.58 5.10
C VAL A 24 13.03 -15.78 6.37
N ALA A 25 13.11 -16.42 7.52
CA ALA A 25 13.44 -15.74 8.78
C ALA A 25 14.83 -15.08 8.73
N GLN A 26 15.81 -15.74 8.10
CA GLN A 26 17.14 -15.16 7.90
C GLN A 26 17.11 -13.95 6.97
N ALA A 27 16.32 -14.00 5.89
CA ALA A 27 16.14 -12.87 4.99
C ALA A 27 15.53 -11.66 5.71
N LEU A 28 14.49 -11.88 6.53
CA LEU A 28 13.85 -10.84 7.33
C LEU A 28 14.83 -10.21 8.35
N GLU A 29 15.64 -11.02 9.01
CA GLU A 29 16.63 -10.52 9.97
C GLU A 29 17.75 -9.72 9.27
N ASN A 30 18.20 -10.17 8.08
CA ASN A 30 19.17 -9.43 7.29
C ASN A 30 18.63 -8.07 6.86
N GLU A 31 17.37 -8.01 6.41
CA GLU A 31 16.71 -6.77 6.03
C GLU A 31 16.50 -5.84 7.24
N ARG A 32 16.08 -6.38 8.37
CA ARG A 32 15.97 -5.60 9.61
C ARG A 32 17.32 -4.98 10.00
N ARG A 33 18.42 -5.74 9.87
CA ARG A 33 19.77 -5.24 10.11
C ARG A 33 20.15 -4.15 9.12
N ARG A 34 19.91 -4.35 7.82
CA ARG A 34 20.16 -3.36 6.78
C ARG A 34 19.47 -2.02 7.09
N GLN A 35 18.20 -2.07 7.46
CA GLN A 35 17.42 -0.88 7.82
C GLN A 35 17.95 -0.18 9.09
N ASN A 36 18.51 -0.91 10.05
CA ASN A 36 19.05 -0.31 11.28
C ASN A 36 20.47 0.25 11.10
N GLU A 37 21.26 -0.30 10.20
CA GLU A 37 22.67 0.05 10.01
C GLU A 37 22.89 1.02 8.83
N GLY A 38 21.91 1.11 7.91
CA GLY A 38 21.99 1.96 6.73
C GLY A 38 21.25 3.29 6.89
N LEU A 39 21.65 4.26 6.07
CA LEU A 39 20.87 5.48 5.84
C LEU A 39 19.99 5.29 4.60
N GLU A 40 18.68 5.39 4.78
CA GLU A 40 17.72 5.31 3.68
C GLU A 40 17.62 6.69 3.00
N LEU A 41 18.00 6.76 1.72
CA LEU A 41 17.99 7.99 0.93
C LEU A 41 16.95 7.97 -0.21
N ILE A 42 16.18 6.89 -0.32
CA ILE A 42 15.08 6.81 -1.29
C ILE A 42 13.87 7.53 -0.71
N ALA A 43 13.53 8.70 -1.26
CA ALA A 43 12.51 9.59 -0.73
C ALA A 43 11.09 8.98 -0.65
N SER A 44 10.81 7.93 -1.43
CA SER A 44 9.53 7.22 -1.44
C SER A 44 9.43 6.11 -0.40
N GLU A 45 10.52 5.77 0.31
CA GLU A 45 10.49 4.75 1.35
C GLU A 45 10.08 5.32 2.70
N ASN A 46 9.37 4.54 3.48
CA ASN A 46 8.90 4.90 4.82
C ASN A 46 8.96 3.71 5.77
N PHE A 47 9.59 3.91 6.94
CA PHE A 47 9.61 2.91 8.00
C PHE A 47 8.28 2.91 8.77
N VAL A 48 7.45 1.93 8.48
CA VAL A 48 6.16 1.79 9.16
C VAL A 48 6.32 1.32 10.61
N SER A 49 5.34 1.65 11.43
CA SER A 49 5.34 1.21 12.83
C SER A 49 5.09 -0.31 12.94
N PRO A 50 5.55 -0.97 14.00
CA PRO A 50 5.20 -2.36 14.30
C PRO A 50 3.68 -2.60 14.37
N ALA A 51 2.88 -1.60 14.76
CA ALA A 51 1.42 -1.71 14.76
C ALA A 51 0.85 -1.86 13.34
N VAL A 52 1.40 -1.14 12.36
CA VAL A 52 1.01 -1.29 10.95
C VAL A 52 1.39 -2.68 10.44
N MET A 53 2.62 -3.15 10.71
CA MET A 53 3.06 -4.50 10.32
C MET A 53 2.19 -5.59 10.95
N ALA A 54 1.83 -5.45 12.24
CA ALA A 54 0.97 -6.39 12.93
C ALA A 54 -0.46 -6.42 12.36
N ALA A 55 -0.99 -5.26 11.99
CA ALA A 55 -2.32 -5.17 11.38
C ALA A 55 -2.34 -5.81 9.97
N MET A 56 -1.30 -5.59 9.17
CA MET A 56 -1.16 -6.19 7.83
C MET A 56 -1.06 -7.72 7.86
N GLY A 57 -0.34 -8.29 8.84
CA GLY A 57 -0.19 -9.73 9.05
C GLY A 57 -1.25 -10.34 9.98
N SER A 58 -2.37 -9.66 10.20
CA SER A 58 -3.43 -10.14 11.08
C SER A 58 -4.34 -11.18 10.43
N VAL A 59 -5.29 -11.71 11.21
CA VAL A 59 -6.32 -12.65 10.74
C VAL A 59 -7.19 -12.08 9.61
N MET A 60 -7.20 -10.77 9.39
CA MET A 60 -7.89 -10.16 8.26
C MET A 60 -7.31 -10.61 6.91
N THR A 61 -6.03 -11.02 6.86
CA THR A 61 -5.38 -11.61 5.69
C THR A 61 -6.11 -12.86 5.17
N ASN A 62 -6.83 -13.57 6.02
CA ASN A 62 -7.58 -14.78 5.66
C ASN A 62 -8.93 -14.48 5.00
N LYS A 63 -9.39 -13.22 5.02
CA LYS A 63 -10.74 -12.86 4.59
C LYS A 63 -10.76 -12.31 3.17
N TYR A 64 -11.45 -13.02 2.30
CA TYR A 64 -11.81 -12.51 0.98
C TYR A 64 -13.04 -11.59 1.09
N ALA A 65 -12.91 -10.29 0.67
CA ALA A 65 -13.90 -9.24 0.91
C ALA A 65 -14.15 -8.39 -0.34
N GLU A 66 -14.45 -9.04 -1.46
CA GLU A 66 -14.80 -8.38 -2.71
C GLU A 66 -16.06 -7.52 -2.54
N GLY A 67 -16.07 -6.34 -3.16
CA GLY A 67 -17.12 -5.33 -3.01
C GLY A 67 -16.70 -4.24 -2.02
N TYR A 68 -17.66 -3.56 -1.45
CA TYR A 68 -17.48 -2.45 -0.51
C TYR A 68 -18.18 -2.73 0.82
N PRO A 69 -17.87 -2.01 1.91
CA PRO A 69 -18.61 -2.11 3.15
C PRO A 69 -20.12 -2.08 2.93
N ASP A 70 -20.84 -2.97 3.59
CA ASP A 70 -22.28 -3.21 3.45
C ASP A 70 -22.77 -3.67 2.06
N ARG A 71 -21.86 -3.85 1.09
CA ARG A 71 -22.16 -4.27 -0.28
C ARG A 71 -21.16 -5.32 -0.77
N ARG A 72 -20.95 -6.36 0.04
CA ARG A 72 -20.01 -7.45 -0.27
C ARG A 72 -20.70 -8.54 -1.08
N TYR A 73 -19.90 -9.20 -1.91
CA TYR A 73 -20.35 -10.39 -2.65
C TYR A 73 -20.37 -11.64 -1.79
N TYR A 74 -19.65 -11.63 -0.64
CA TYR A 74 -19.50 -12.78 0.26
C TYR A 74 -19.91 -12.43 1.68
N GLY A 75 -20.38 -13.45 2.42
CA GLY A 75 -20.71 -13.31 3.85
C GLY A 75 -19.47 -13.24 4.74
N GLY A 76 -19.70 -12.92 6.02
CA GLY A 76 -18.64 -12.89 7.03
C GLY A 76 -17.76 -11.65 6.99
N CYS A 77 -18.20 -10.56 6.37
CA CYS A 77 -17.41 -9.34 6.18
C CYS A 77 -17.62 -8.28 7.26
N GLN A 78 -18.49 -8.52 8.23
CA GLN A 78 -18.89 -7.52 9.23
C GLN A 78 -17.73 -6.88 10.00
N PHE A 79 -16.61 -7.56 10.17
CA PHE A 79 -15.44 -7.02 10.89
C PHE A 79 -14.41 -6.38 9.95
N VAL A 80 -14.24 -6.90 8.75
CA VAL A 80 -13.38 -6.24 7.75
C VAL A 80 -14.03 -4.96 7.25
N ASP A 81 -15.36 -4.89 7.21
CA ASP A 81 -16.11 -3.66 6.90
C ASP A 81 -15.80 -2.54 7.91
N ILE A 82 -15.73 -2.88 9.20
CA ILE A 82 -15.33 -1.92 10.24
C ILE A 82 -13.92 -1.40 9.97
N GLY A 83 -12.98 -2.30 9.63
CA GLY A 83 -11.59 -1.92 9.32
C GLY A 83 -11.49 -1.00 8.10
N GLU A 84 -12.21 -1.31 7.03
CA GLU A 84 -12.22 -0.49 5.82
C GLU A 84 -12.89 0.85 6.04
N GLU A 85 -14.02 0.88 6.77
CA GLU A 85 -14.72 2.13 7.06
C GLU A 85 -13.89 3.06 7.95
N LEU A 86 -13.21 2.54 8.97
CA LEU A 86 -12.27 3.32 9.77
C LEU A 86 -11.15 3.91 8.93
N ALA A 87 -10.62 3.16 7.95
CA ALA A 87 -9.59 3.66 7.05
C ALA A 87 -10.13 4.79 6.15
N ARG A 88 -11.33 4.63 5.61
CA ARG A 88 -12.00 5.64 4.78
C ARG A 88 -12.25 6.93 5.56
N GLU A 89 -12.86 6.86 6.74
CA GLU A 89 -13.18 8.03 7.54
C GLU A 89 -11.91 8.78 7.99
N ARG A 90 -10.86 8.05 8.39
CA ARG A 90 -9.58 8.64 8.76
C ARG A 90 -8.84 9.28 7.59
N ALA A 91 -8.92 8.68 6.40
CA ALA A 91 -8.38 9.29 5.19
C ALA A 91 -9.13 10.57 4.82
N LYS A 92 -10.45 10.60 4.89
CA LYS A 92 -11.27 11.79 4.69
C LYS A 92 -10.90 12.90 5.67
N GLU A 93 -10.79 12.58 6.95
CA GLU A 93 -10.37 13.55 7.98
C GLU A 93 -8.97 14.10 7.72
N LEU A 94 -8.00 13.22 7.43
CA LEU A 94 -6.61 13.59 7.21
C LEU A 94 -6.41 14.54 6.02
N PHE A 95 -7.13 14.30 4.94
CA PHE A 95 -7.00 15.05 3.68
C PHE A 95 -8.07 16.13 3.49
N GLY A 96 -9.02 16.26 4.40
CA GLY A 96 -10.16 17.16 4.25
C GLY A 96 -11.02 16.83 3.03
N ALA A 97 -11.16 15.54 2.71
CA ALA A 97 -11.85 15.06 1.51
C ALA A 97 -13.28 14.59 1.83
N ASP A 98 -14.20 14.80 0.88
CA ASP A 98 -15.58 14.32 1.00
C ASP A 98 -15.68 12.80 0.83
N HIS A 99 -14.77 12.22 0.02
CA HIS A 99 -14.75 10.80 -0.31
C HIS A 99 -13.34 10.23 -0.25
N ALA A 100 -13.23 8.94 0.10
CA ALA A 100 -12.00 8.18 0.05
C ALA A 100 -12.26 6.74 -0.40
N ASN A 101 -11.38 6.22 -1.22
CA ASN A 101 -11.30 4.80 -1.56
C ASN A 101 -9.93 4.28 -1.09
N VAL A 102 -9.93 3.28 -0.22
CA VAL A 102 -8.73 2.74 0.41
C VAL A 102 -8.37 1.34 -0.09
N GLN A 103 -9.06 0.86 -1.13
CA GLN A 103 -8.85 -0.48 -1.68
C GLN A 103 -7.66 -0.62 -2.65
N PRO A 104 -7.17 0.42 -3.36
CA PRO A 104 -6.02 0.24 -4.24
C PRO A 104 -4.82 -0.36 -3.49
N HIS A 105 -4.21 -1.38 -4.07
CA HIS A 105 -3.05 -2.05 -3.47
C HIS A 105 -1.73 -1.28 -3.67
N SER A 106 -1.75 -0.24 -4.53
CA SER A 106 -0.57 0.58 -4.83
C SER A 106 -0.99 1.96 -5.36
N GLY A 107 -0.06 2.93 -5.30
CA GLY A 107 -0.27 4.24 -5.93
C GLY A 107 -0.48 4.14 -7.45
N ALA A 108 0.17 3.18 -8.11
CA ALA A 108 -0.03 2.95 -9.55
C ALA A 108 -1.46 2.51 -9.87
N GLN A 109 -2.04 1.62 -9.06
CA GLN A 109 -3.45 1.21 -9.22
C GLN A 109 -4.41 2.37 -8.91
N ALA A 110 -4.12 3.17 -7.88
CA ALA A 110 -4.93 4.33 -7.54
C ALA A 110 -4.97 5.33 -8.71
N ASN A 111 -3.81 5.67 -9.28
CA ASN A 111 -3.73 6.56 -10.44
C ASN A 111 -4.45 5.98 -11.66
N MET A 112 -4.28 4.68 -11.92
CA MET A 112 -5.02 4.01 -13.01
C MET A 112 -6.53 4.10 -12.80
N GLY A 113 -7.01 3.91 -11.57
CA GLY A 113 -8.44 4.06 -11.24
C GLY A 113 -8.96 5.47 -11.52
N VAL A 114 -8.17 6.50 -11.23
CA VAL A 114 -8.52 7.90 -11.55
C VAL A 114 -8.59 8.09 -13.07
N TYR A 115 -7.58 7.64 -13.82
CA TYR A 115 -7.60 7.79 -15.28
C TYR A 115 -8.80 7.10 -15.91
N LEU A 116 -9.11 5.86 -15.51
CA LEU A 116 -10.28 5.14 -16.00
C LEU A 116 -11.61 5.83 -15.68
N ALA A 117 -11.66 6.61 -14.60
CA ALA A 117 -12.87 7.35 -14.23
C ALA A 117 -13.09 8.62 -15.06
N VAL A 118 -12.03 9.27 -15.57
CA VAL A 118 -12.11 10.60 -16.18
C VAL A 118 -11.60 10.68 -17.60
N MET A 119 -10.99 9.63 -18.14
CA MET A 119 -10.37 9.60 -19.47
C MET A 119 -10.79 8.35 -20.26
N GLN A 120 -10.68 8.43 -21.57
CA GLN A 120 -10.81 7.30 -22.48
C GLN A 120 -9.46 6.96 -23.11
N PRO A 121 -9.22 5.70 -23.55
CA PRO A 121 -8.04 5.34 -24.31
C PRO A 121 -7.85 6.27 -25.52
N GLY A 122 -6.64 6.81 -25.67
CA GLY A 122 -6.30 7.77 -26.72
C GLY A 122 -6.50 9.25 -26.36
N ASP A 123 -7.06 9.56 -25.18
CA ASP A 123 -7.14 10.94 -24.72
C ASP A 123 -5.74 11.51 -24.43
N THR A 124 -5.59 12.82 -24.58
CA THR A 124 -4.33 13.50 -24.32
C THR A 124 -4.15 13.80 -22.83
N MET A 125 -3.00 13.43 -22.30
CA MET A 125 -2.59 13.65 -20.91
C MET A 125 -1.34 14.54 -20.86
N LEU A 126 -1.40 15.63 -20.10
CA LEU A 126 -0.22 16.42 -19.74
C LEU A 126 0.40 15.84 -18.47
N GLY A 127 1.61 15.31 -18.57
CA GLY A 127 2.32 14.70 -17.45
C GLY A 127 3.71 15.29 -17.26
N MET A 128 4.23 15.23 -16.03
CA MET A 128 5.61 15.61 -15.76
C MET A 128 6.56 14.49 -16.18
N ASP A 129 7.58 14.81 -16.96
CA ASP A 129 8.60 13.85 -17.37
C ASP A 129 9.35 13.27 -16.15
N LEU A 130 9.71 11.99 -16.24
CA LEU A 130 10.41 11.28 -15.15
C LEU A 130 11.73 11.96 -14.78
N THR A 131 12.46 12.48 -15.75
CA THR A 131 13.73 13.19 -15.53
C THR A 131 13.58 14.54 -14.84
N HIS A 132 12.38 15.07 -14.81
CA HIS A 132 12.03 16.34 -14.15
C HIS A 132 11.27 16.14 -12.82
N GLY A 133 11.26 14.93 -12.30
CA GLY A 133 10.61 14.60 -11.03
C GLY A 133 9.21 14.00 -11.16
N GLY A 134 8.80 13.62 -12.37
CA GLY A 134 7.58 12.88 -12.60
C GLY A 134 7.63 11.45 -12.03
N HIS A 135 6.51 10.80 -12.04
CA HIS A 135 6.37 9.38 -11.68
C HIS A 135 6.11 8.55 -12.94
N LEU A 136 6.40 7.25 -12.89
CA LEU A 136 6.10 6.34 -14.01
C LEU A 136 4.63 6.40 -14.44
N THR A 137 3.71 6.59 -13.50
CA THR A 137 2.27 6.69 -13.78
C THR A 137 1.83 8.04 -14.38
N HIS A 138 2.76 8.96 -14.61
CA HIS A 138 2.48 10.24 -15.27
C HIS A 138 2.71 10.21 -16.79
N GLY A 139 2.49 9.06 -17.41
CA GLY A 139 2.59 8.93 -18.87
C GLY A 139 3.89 8.31 -19.38
N HIS A 140 4.72 7.71 -18.51
CA HIS A 140 5.94 7.05 -18.96
C HIS A 140 5.61 5.89 -19.93
N PRO A 141 6.32 5.73 -21.07
CA PRO A 141 5.98 4.74 -22.12
C PRO A 141 5.92 3.29 -21.64
N LEU A 142 6.62 2.93 -20.56
CA LEU A 142 6.58 1.59 -19.98
C LEU A 142 5.40 1.37 -19.04
N ASN A 143 4.73 2.44 -18.61
CA ASN A 143 3.58 2.38 -17.72
C ASN A 143 2.26 2.28 -18.50
N TYR A 144 1.21 1.81 -17.82
CA TYR A 144 -0.15 1.81 -18.35
C TYR A 144 -0.53 3.17 -18.94
N SER A 145 -0.29 4.27 -18.24
CA SER A 145 -0.65 5.63 -18.65
C SER A 145 0.00 6.04 -19.98
N GLY A 146 1.25 5.66 -20.22
CA GLY A 146 1.93 5.96 -21.49
C GLY A 146 1.59 5.02 -22.63
N LYS A 147 0.84 3.94 -22.37
CA LYS A 147 0.38 2.99 -23.40
C LYS A 147 -1.06 3.27 -23.85
N GLU A 148 -1.88 3.80 -22.96
CA GLU A 148 -3.31 4.02 -23.20
C GLU A 148 -3.61 5.46 -23.65
N PHE A 149 -2.78 6.43 -23.27
CA PHE A 149 -3.02 7.85 -23.51
C PHE A 149 -1.95 8.49 -24.41
N GLU A 150 -2.32 9.55 -25.11
CA GLU A 150 -1.37 10.41 -25.82
C GLU A 150 -0.73 11.37 -24.80
N VAL A 151 0.58 11.22 -24.57
CA VAL A 151 1.28 11.95 -23.49
C VAL A 151 2.03 13.15 -24.05
N VAL A 152 1.77 14.30 -23.44
CA VAL A 152 2.57 15.52 -23.56
C VAL A 152 3.30 15.75 -22.25
N ALA A 153 4.64 15.78 -22.29
CA ALA A 153 5.50 15.98 -21.12
C ALA A 153 5.96 17.46 -21.00
#